data_238ee0b172405782d3a39a3c89b651a8
#
_entry.id   238ee0b172405782d3a39a3c89b651a8
#
_cell.length_a   1.000
_cell.length_b   1.000
_cell.length_c   1.000
_cell.angle_alpha   90.00
_cell.angle_beta   90.00
_cell.angle_gamma   90.00
#
_symmetry.space_group_name_H-M   'P 1'
#
loop_
_entity.id
_entity.type
_entity.pdbx_description
1 polymer ?
#
loop_
_entity_poly.entity_id
_entity_poly.type
_entity_poly.pdbx_seq_one_letter_code
_entity_poly.pdbx_strand_id
1 'polypeptide(L)'
;EEARGEFENLLSAIITRISLFDESIRGVQVKDCTYRIYRDTRFSQDKTPYKTHLGGYINARGKKSDHCGYYVHIEPGNCLLAGGSYCLPPKTLKAVRQAVYDNIDEFRGIVENPDFKQYFPVIGEDFLKTVPKGFPKDFEYVQYLKCKEYTCYCNQPDSFFLASDCVDRTAEIFKQMKPFADFLNYTIDDFE
;
A
#
# COMPACT_ATOMS: atom_id res chain seq x y z
N GLU A 1 -14.28 -10.34 19.36
CA GLU A 1 -14.94 -9.01 19.13
C GLU A 1 -14.09 -7.87 19.70
N GLU A 2 -13.51 -8.02 20.88
CA GLU A 2 -12.67 -6.98 21.54
C GLU A 2 -11.50 -6.53 20.66
N ALA A 3 -10.64 -7.43 20.24
CA ALA A 3 -9.48 -7.09 19.38
C ALA A 3 -9.88 -6.41 18.05
N ARG A 4 -11.05 -6.73 17.52
CA ARG A 4 -11.57 -6.05 16.33
C ARG A 4 -11.98 -4.61 16.65
N GLY A 5 -12.65 -4.41 17.80
CA GLY A 5 -13.04 -3.06 18.23
C GLY A 5 -11.82 -2.17 18.48
N GLU A 6 -10.77 -2.70 19.11
CA GLU A 6 -9.50 -1.99 19.32
C GLU A 6 -8.82 -1.62 18.00
N PHE A 7 -8.81 -2.55 17.03
CA PHE A 7 -8.27 -2.31 15.69
C PHE A 7 -9.07 -1.24 14.93
N GLU A 8 -10.40 -1.28 15.01
CA GLU A 8 -11.27 -0.27 14.39
C GLU A 8 -11.05 1.11 14.99
N ASN A 9 -10.85 1.21 16.32
CA ASN A 9 -10.50 2.45 17.00
C ASN A 9 -9.12 2.97 16.54
N LEU A 10 -8.13 2.09 16.44
CA LEU A 10 -6.80 2.42 15.92
C LEU A 10 -6.88 2.96 14.49
N LEU A 11 -7.61 2.27 13.59
CA LEU A 11 -7.79 2.74 12.22
C LEU A 11 -8.50 4.10 12.15
N SER A 12 -9.50 4.33 12.99
CA SER A 12 -10.19 5.62 13.06
C SER A 12 -9.24 6.76 13.40
N ALA A 13 -8.37 6.55 14.38
CA ALA A 13 -7.35 7.51 14.76
C ALA A 13 -6.32 7.75 13.64
N ILE A 14 -5.88 6.68 12.96
CA ILE A 14 -4.95 6.76 11.82
C ILE A 14 -5.59 7.52 10.65
N ILE A 15 -6.84 7.23 10.29
CA ILE A 15 -7.59 7.95 9.23
C ILE A 15 -7.63 9.44 9.54
N THR A 16 -7.93 9.80 10.80
CA THR A 16 -7.96 11.20 11.24
C THR A 16 -6.61 11.89 11.02
N ARG A 17 -5.49 11.21 11.34
CA ARG A 17 -4.15 11.76 11.14
C ARG A 17 -3.77 11.86 9.65
N ILE A 18 -4.06 10.83 8.84
CA ILE A 18 -3.81 10.86 7.41
C ILE A 18 -4.58 12.01 6.75
N SER A 19 -5.81 12.28 7.15
CA SER A 19 -6.64 13.36 6.59
C SER A 19 -6.06 14.76 6.78
N LEU A 20 -5.04 14.94 7.62
CA LEU A 20 -4.34 16.22 7.79
C LEU A 20 -3.38 16.52 6.62
N PHE A 21 -2.87 15.51 5.93
CA PHE A 21 -1.96 15.67 4.80
C PHE A 21 -2.50 15.08 3.49
N ASP A 22 -3.56 14.25 3.56
CA ASP A 22 -4.23 13.68 2.40
C ASP A 22 -5.74 13.98 2.48
N GLU A 23 -6.17 15.03 1.77
CA GLU A 23 -7.57 15.47 1.77
C GLU A 23 -8.52 14.42 1.19
N SER A 24 -8.04 13.54 0.30
CA SER A 24 -8.85 12.48 -0.31
C SER A 24 -9.39 11.48 0.72
N ILE A 25 -8.71 11.37 1.87
CA ILE A 25 -9.09 10.45 2.96
C ILE A 25 -10.13 11.05 3.90
N ARG A 26 -10.45 12.33 3.77
CA ARG A 26 -11.50 12.95 4.60
C ARG A 26 -12.85 12.27 4.38
N GLY A 27 -13.47 11.83 5.47
CA GLY A 27 -14.79 11.18 5.44
C GLY A 27 -14.77 9.67 5.14
N VAL A 28 -13.60 9.08 4.91
CA VAL A 28 -13.46 7.62 4.78
C VAL A 28 -13.88 6.96 6.09
N GLN A 29 -14.76 5.95 5.97
CA GLN A 29 -15.31 5.25 7.12
C GLN A 29 -14.51 3.97 7.42
N VAL A 30 -14.24 3.69 8.69
CA VAL A 30 -13.49 2.49 9.14
C VAL A 30 -14.09 1.20 8.58
N LYS A 31 -15.43 1.09 8.56
CA LYS A 31 -16.13 -0.10 8.04
C LYS A 31 -15.82 -0.40 6.56
N ASP A 32 -15.47 0.63 5.78
CA ASP A 32 -15.14 0.48 4.38
C ASP A 32 -13.65 0.10 4.16
N CYS A 33 -12.83 0.28 5.22
CA CYS A 33 -11.40 -0.04 5.23
C CYS A 33 -11.10 -1.46 5.72
N THR A 34 -11.88 -1.99 6.68
CA THR A 34 -11.59 -3.25 7.34
C THR A 34 -11.94 -4.47 6.49
N TYR A 35 -11.14 -5.52 6.61
CA TYR A 35 -11.43 -6.82 6.02
C TYR A 35 -12.12 -7.72 7.04
N ARG A 36 -12.94 -8.67 6.52
CA ARG A 36 -13.56 -9.70 7.36
C ARG A 36 -12.48 -10.60 7.99
N ILE A 37 -12.71 -11.01 9.22
CA ILE A 37 -11.82 -11.90 9.97
C ILE A 37 -11.92 -13.38 9.52
N TYR A 38 -12.98 -13.74 8.80
CA TYR A 38 -13.17 -15.10 8.30
C TYR A 38 -12.27 -15.37 7.09
N ARG A 39 -11.63 -16.53 7.10
CA ARG A 39 -10.88 -17.06 5.97
C ARG A 39 -11.80 -17.67 4.93
N ASP A 40 -11.39 -17.60 3.68
CA ASP A 40 -11.95 -18.45 2.63
C ASP A 40 -11.20 -19.79 2.64
N THR A 41 -11.82 -20.79 3.26
CA THR A 41 -11.21 -22.11 3.43
C THR A 41 -11.58 -23.11 2.33
N ARG A 42 -12.31 -22.68 1.29
CA ARG A 42 -12.82 -23.60 0.25
C ARG A 42 -11.68 -24.33 -0.47
N PHE A 43 -10.59 -23.63 -0.78
CA PHE A 43 -9.45 -24.17 -1.51
C PHE A 43 -8.17 -24.30 -0.66
N SER A 44 -8.25 -24.01 0.66
CA SER A 44 -7.10 -24.10 1.56
C SER A 44 -7.03 -25.48 2.22
N GLN A 45 -5.82 -26.02 2.39
CA GLN A 45 -5.58 -27.22 3.20
C GLN A 45 -5.81 -26.92 4.69
N ASP A 46 -5.42 -25.73 5.14
CA ASP A 46 -5.70 -25.24 6.48
C ASP A 46 -7.16 -24.78 6.58
N LYS A 47 -7.96 -25.48 7.38
CA LYS A 47 -9.39 -25.24 7.62
C LYS A 47 -9.68 -24.33 8.81
N THR A 48 -8.66 -23.68 9.39
CA THR A 48 -8.84 -22.70 10.46
C THR A 48 -9.78 -21.59 9.99
N PRO A 49 -10.89 -21.32 10.69
CA PRO A 49 -11.95 -20.46 10.17
C PRO A 49 -11.60 -18.95 10.23
N TYR A 50 -10.63 -18.57 11.07
CA TYR A 50 -10.27 -17.19 11.31
C TYR A 50 -8.88 -16.88 10.77
N LYS A 51 -8.69 -15.62 10.35
CA LYS A 51 -7.37 -15.07 10.05
C LYS A 51 -6.57 -14.87 11.33
N THR A 52 -5.26 -14.99 11.24
CA THR A 52 -4.31 -14.70 12.32
C THR A 52 -3.99 -13.23 12.46
N HIS A 53 -4.49 -12.40 11.52
CA HIS A 53 -4.20 -10.99 11.41
C HIS A 53 -5.46 -10.13 11.27
N LEU A 54 -5.32 -8.87 11.65
CA LEU A 54 -6.26 -7.80 11.34
C LEU A 54 -5.64 -6.91 10.28
N GLY A 55 -6.39 -6.60 9.24
CA GLY A 55 -5.94 -5.77 8.13
C GLY A 55 -6.95 -4.66 7.82
N GLY A 56 -6.43 -3.48 7.50
CA GLY A 56 -7.24 -2.35 7.06
C GLY A 56 -6.60 -1.63 5.89
N TYR A 57 -7.35 -1.38 4.83
CA TYR A 57 -6.92 -0.63 3.67
C TYR A 57 -7.69 0.68 3.56
N ILE A 58 -7.00 1.76 3.82
CA ILE A 58 -7.54 3.12 3.84
C ILE A 58 -7.37 3.69 2.43
N ASN A 59 -8.49 3.86 1.72
CA ASN A 59 -8.52 4.35 0.36
C ASN A 59 -9.78 5.16 0.12
N ALA A 60 -9.65 6.32 -0.53
CA ALA A 60 -10.76 7.23 -0.82
C ALA A 60 -11.86 6.61 -1.69
N ARG A 61 -11.49 5.68 -2.58
CA ARG A 61 -12.41 4.98 -3.49
C ARG A 61 -12.77 3.56 -3.00
N GLY A 62 -12.43 3.26 -1.73
CA GLY A 62 -12.69 1.98 -1.09
C GLY A 62 -11.69 0.88 -1.44
N LYS A 63 -11.73 -0.19 -0.66
CA LYS A 63 -10.73 -1.28 -0.68
C LYS A 63 -10.71 -2.18 -1.92
N LYS A 64 -11.60 -1.95 -2.88
CA LYS A 64 -11.63 -2.67 -4.16
C LYS A 64 -11.13 -1.84 -5.34
N SER A 65 -10.77 -0.60 -5.08
CA SER A 65 -10.24 0.31 -6.09
C SER A 65 -8.81 -0.09 -6.48
N ASP A 66 -8.46 0.18 -7.73
CA ASP A 66 -7.09 0.05 -8.26
C ASP A 66 -6.15 1.14 -7.71
N HIS A 67 -6.73 2.20 -7.13
CA HIS A 67 -5.97 3.32 -6.58
C HIS A 67 -5.12 2.91 -5.40
N CYS A 68 -3.97 3.54 -5.29
CA CYS A 68 -3.08 3.43 -4.14
C CYS A 68 -3.79 3.89 -2.85
N GLY A 69 -3.62 3.14 -1.78
CA GLY A 69 -4.10 3.45 -0.44
C GLY A 69 -3.06 3.09 0.61
N TYR A 70 -3.46 3.25 1.87
CA TYR A 70 -2.63 3.01 3.05
C TYR A 70 -3.10 1.72 3.74
N TYR A 71 -2.20 0.78 3.93
CA TYR A 71 -2.52 -0.52 4.51
C TYR A 71 -1.86 -0.71 5.86
N VAL A 72 -2.66 -1.09 6.86
CA VAL A 72 -2.22 -1.45 8.20
C VAL A 72 -2.46 -2.93 8.41
N HIS A 73 -1.41 -3.67 8.80
CA HIS A 73 -1.46 -5.08 9.09
C HIS A 73 -0.95 -5.34 10.50
N ILE A 74 -1.78 -5.94 11.33
CA ILE A 74 -1.42 -6.36 12.68
C ILE A 74 -1.56 -7.86 12.81
N GLU A 75 -0.42 -8.52 12.94
CA GLU A 75 -0.30 -9.95 13.19
C GLU A 75 0.88 -10.15 14.15
N PRO A 76 0.72 -10.89 15.26
CA PRO A 76 1.81 -11.14 16.18
C PRO A 76 3.06 -11.68 15.46
N GLY A 77 4.17 -10.97 15.59
CA GLY A 77 5.44 -11.31 14.93
C GLY A 77 5.53 -10.94 13.43
N ASN A 78 4.48 -10.35 12.85
CA ASN A 78 4.43 -9.99 11.42
C ASN A 78 3.63 -8.72 11.17
N CYS A 79 3.84 -7.69 11.95
CA CYS A 79 3.19 -6.40 11.75
C CYS A 79 3.87 -5.60 10.63
N LEU A 80 3.06 -4.88 9.82
CA LEU A 80 3.59 -4.00 8.79
C LEU A 80 2.66 -2.84 8.44
N LEU A 81 3.25 -1.80 7.89
CA LEU A 81 2.59 -0.71 7.19
C LEU A 81 2.94 -0.82 5.71
N ALA A 82 1.97 -0.69 4.84
CA ALA A 82 2.18 -0.81 3.41
C ALA A 82 1.29 0.15 2.62
N GLY A 83 1.56 0.26 1.36
CA GLY A 83 0.71 0.97 0.43
C GLY A 83 1.08 0.68 -1.01
N GLY A 84 0.35 1.29 -1.91
CA GLY A 84 0.52 1.06 -3.33
C GLY A 84 -0.74 0.52 -3.99
N SER A 85 -0.60 0.19 -5.26
CA SER A 85 -1.66 -0.39 -6.09
C SER A 85 -1.39 -1.88 -6.25
N TYR A 86 -2.20 -2.69 -5.58
CA TYR A 86 -2.08 -4.14 -5.55
C TYR A 86 -2.99 -4.80 -6.58
N CYS A 87 -2.47 -5.83 -7.28
CA CYS A 87 -3.24 -6.61 -8.26
C CYS A 87 -3.91 -5.78 -9.36
N LEU A 88 -3.20 -4.79 -9.91
CA LEU A 88 -3.70 -3.96 -11.00
C LEU A 88 -4.14 -4.80 -12.21
N PRO A 89 -5.27 -4.45 -12.85
CA PRO A 89 -5.63 -5.02 -14.15
C PRO A 89 -4.49 -4.83 -15.17
N PRO A 90 -4.29 -5.79 -16.11
CA PRO A 90 -3.16 -5.73 -17.04
C PRO A 90 -3.05 -4.42 -17.84
N LYS A 91 -4.19 -3.81 -18.19
CA LYS A 91 -4.22 -2.53 -18.92
C LYS A 91 -3.74 -1.38 -18.03
N THR A 92 -4.24 -1.29 -16.81
CA THR A 92 -3.86 -0.28 -15.81
C THR A 92 -2.38 -0.45 -15.44
N LEU A 93 -1.93 -1.68 -15.19
CA LEU A 93 -0.51 -1.97 -14.92
C LEU A 93 0.41 -1.53 -16.08
N LYS A 94 -0.04 -1.70 -17.33
CA LYS A 94 0.71 -1.23 -18.49
C LYS A 94 0.76 0.30 -18.53
N ALA A 95 -0.33 1.00 -18.21
CA ALA A 95 -0.36 2.45 -18.14
C ALA A 95 0.57 2.98 -17.04
N VAL A 96 0.56 2.38 -15.86
CA VAL A 96 1.49 2.73 -14.76
C VAL A 96 2.95 2.52 -15.18
N ARG A 97 3.28 1.40 -15.84
CA ARG A 97 4.64 1.19 -16.38
C ARG A 97 5.03 2.23 -17.40
N GLN A 98 4.09 2.64 -18.26
CA GLN A 98 4.34 3.69 -19.24
C GLN A 98 4.61 5.02 -18.55
N ALA A 99 3.80 5.38 -17.56
CA ALA A 99 4.01 6.60 -16.77
C ALA A 99 5.36 6.61 -16.05
N VAL A 100 5.75 5.48 -15.45
CA VAL A 100 7.08 5.33 -14.82
C VAL A 100 8.22 5.48 -15.85
N TYR A 101 8.05 4.93 -17.04
CA TYR A 101 9.04 5.06 -18.11
C TYR A 101 9.17 6.51 -18.61
N ASP A 102 8.03 7.15 -18.88
CA ASP A 102 7.97 8.49 -19.45
C ASP A 102 8.40 9.58 -18.43
N ASN A 103 8.15 9.33 -17.13
CA ASN A 103 8.44 10.26 -16.04
C ASN A 103 9.45 9.67 -15.04
N ILE A 104 10.48 9.00 -15.55
CA ILE A 104 11.42 8.24 -14.72
C ILE A 104 12.15 9.08 -13.67
N ASP A 105 12.52 10.31 -14.03
CA ASP A 105 13.24 11.20 -13.11
C ASP A 105 12.33 11.62 -11.93
N GLU A 106 11.06 11.90 -12.19
CA GLU A 106 10.06 12.17 -11.14
C GLU A 106 9.87 10.94 -10.25
N PHE A 107 9.61 9.79 -10.87
CA PHE A 107 9.40 8.53 -10.12
C PHE A 107 10.60 8.19 -9.24
N ARG A 108 11.82 8.31 -9.76
CA ARG A 108 13.05 8.12 -9.00
C ARG A 108 13.21 9.15 -7.89
N GLY A 109 12.92 10.42 -8.19
CA GLY A 109 12.93 11.48 -7.19
C GLY A 109 12.04 11.19 -5.98
N ILE A 110 10.96 10.42 -6.18
CA ILE A 110 10.07 9.95 -5.12
C ILE A 110 10.65 8.73 -4.39
N VAL A 111 10.89 7.63 -5.13
CA VAL A 111 11.21 6.33 -4.50
C VAL A 111 12.65 6.21 -4.02
N GLU A 112 13.55 7.04 -4.54
CA GLU A 112 14.95 7.11 -4.11
C GLU A 112 15.19 8.23 -3.09
N ASN A 113 14.17 9.05 -2.77
CA ASN A 113 14.25 10.06 -1.71
C ASN A 113 14.61 9.41 -0.38
N PRO A 114 15.61 9.92 0.37
CA PRO A 114 16.02 9.34 1.65
C PRO A 114 14.89 9.18 2.66
N ASP A 115 13.97 10.15 2.73
CA ASP A 115 12.84 10.12 3.67
C ASP A 115 11.80 9.04 3.31
N PHE A 116 11.61 8.75 2.02
CA PHE A 116 10.82 7.62 1.56
C PHE A 116 11.57 6.30 1.80
N LYS A 117 12.81 6.22 1.35
CA LYS A 117 13.60 5.00 1.28
C LYS A 117 13.95 4.41 2.65
N GLN A 118 14.03 5.25 3.69
CA GLN A 118 14.26 4.77 5.06
C GLN A 118 13.13 3.87 5.57
N TYR A 119 11.90 4.06 5.07
CA TYR A 119 10.74 3.25 5.44
C TYR A 119 10.40 2.22 4.36
N PHE A 120 10.57 2.57 3.09
CA PHE A 120 10.16 1.79 1.94
C PHE A 120 11.34 1.55 0.99
N PRO A 121 12.29 0.68 1.36
CA PRO A 121 13.53 0.50 0.59
C PRO A 121 13.33 -0.21 -0.75
N VAL A 122 12.19 -0.89 -0.94
CA VAL A 122 11.89 -1.69 -2.14
C VAL A 122 10.49 -1.36 -2.65
N ILE A 123 10.37 -1.24 -3.97
CA ILE A 123 9.09 -1.13 -4.67
C ILE A 123 8.79 -2.45 -5.36
N GLY A 124 7.59 -3.00 -5.08
CA GLY A 124 7.13 -4.30 -5.58
C GLY A 124 7.75 -5.47 -4.82
N GLU A 125 7.03 -6.58 -4.78
CA GLU A 125 7.50 -7.83 -4.17
C GLU A 125 7.85 -8.87 -5.23
N ASP A 126 7.09 -8.86 -6.32
CA ASP A 126 7.22 -9.79 -7.44
C ASP A 126 7.66 -9.07 -8.72
N PHE A 127 8.59 -9.70 -9.45
CA PHE A 127 9.18 -9.12 -10.65
C PHE A 127 9.07 -10.06 -11.85
N LEU A 128 8.90 -9.46 -13.03
CA LEU A 128 9.02 -10.18 -14.29
C LEU A 128 10.47 -10.63 -14.50
N LYS A 129 10.67 -11.83 -15.03
CA LYS A 129 12.01 -12.34 -15.40
C LYS A 129 12.62 -11.54 -16.56
N THR A 130 11.77 -11.08 -17.47
CA THR A 130 12.16 -10.34 -18.68
C THR A 130 11.53 -8.96 -18.69
N VAL A 131 12.09 -8.05 -19.49
CA VAL A 131 11.52 -6.72 -19.71
C VAL A 131 10.11 -6.85 -20.31
N PRO A 132 9.12 -6.10 -19.83
CA PRO A 132 7.78 -6.11 -20.40
C PRO A 132 7.81 -5.69 -21.87
N LYS A 133 6.91 -6.29 -22.67
CA LYS A 133 6.81 -5.98 -24.10
C LYS A 133 6.48 -4.51 -24.32
N GLY A 134 7.21 -3.87 -25.21
CA GLY A 134 7.02 -2.46 -25.58
C GLY A 134 8.03 -1.50 -24.92
N PHE A 135 8.92 -2.00 -24.06
CA PHE A 135 9.96 -1.19 -23.44
C PHE A 135 11.36 -1.61 -23.90
N PRO A 136 12.33 -0.65 -23.95
CA PRO A 136 13.72 -0.95 -24.30
C PRO A 136 14.35 -1.89 -23.27
N LYS A 137 15.14 -2.86 -23.76
CA LYS A 137 15.81 -3.84 -22.88
C LYS A 137 17.01 -3.26 -22.14
N ASP A 138 17.58 -2.22 -22.70
CA ASP A 138 18.77 -1.48 -22.23
C ASP A 138 18.39 -0.23 -21.42
N PHE A 139 17.10 -0.09 -21.04
CA PHE A 139 16.68 1.00 -20.17
C PHE A 139 17.34 0.87 -18.80
N GLU A 140 18.05 1.90 -18.38
CA GLU A 140 18.86 1.91 -17.15
C GLU A 140 18.05 1.52 -15.90
N TYR A 141 16.79 1.97 -15.82
CA TYR A 141 15.90 1.75 -14.65
C TYR A 141 14.86 0.67 -14.90
N VAL A 142 15.20 -0.32 -15.71
CA VAL A 142 14.29 -1.40 -16.11
C VAL A 142 13.69 -2.20 -14.95
N GLN A 143 14.35 -2.23 -13.78
CA GLN A 143 13.84 -2.87 -12.56
C GLN A 143 12.48 -2.32 -12.15
N TYR A 144 12.22 -1.03 -12.29
CA TYR A 144 10.93 -0.41 -11.98
C TYR A 144 9.82 -0.83 -12.97
N LEU A 145 10.18 -1.14 -14.23
CA LEU A 145 9.22 -1.63 -15.22
C LEU A 145 8.89 -3.12 -15.04
N LYS A 146 9.76 -3.86 -14.36
CA LYS A 146 9.59 -5.30 -14.12
C LYS A 146 8.67 -5.62 -12.93
N CYS A 147 8.29 -4.62 -12.14
CA CYS A 147 7.34 -4.80 -11.05
C CYS A 147 6.03 -5.42 -11.57
N LYS A 148 5.53 -6.47 -10.92
CA LYS A 148 4.21 -7.03 -11.20
C LYS A 148 3.11 -6.22 -10.51
N GLU A 149 3.48 -5.49 -9.49
CA GLU A 149 2.62 -4.58 -8.73
C GLU A 149 3.46 -3.41 -8.20
N TYR A 150 2.85 -2.28 -7.99
CA TYR A 150 3.50 -1.09 -7.46
C TYR A 150 3.08 -0.90 -6.01
N THR A 151 3.73 -1.67 -5.14
CA THR A 151 3.51 -1.66 -3.69
C THR A 151 4.82 -1.37 -2.97
N CYS A 152 4.71 -0.88 -1.76
CA CYS A 152 5.83 -0.72 -0.83
C CYS A 152 5.37 -1.09 0.59
N TYR A 153 6.28 -1.56 1.43
CA TYR A 153 5.97 -1.94 2.79
C TYR A 153 7.11 -1.66 3.77
N CYS A 154 6.72 -1.49 5.02
CA CYS A 154 7.60 -1.21 6.14
C CYS A 154 7.23 -2.15 7.29
N ASN A 155 8.08 -3.15 7.57
CA ASN A 155 7.87 -4.06 8.69
C ASN A 155 8.00 -3.32 10.02
N GLN A 156 7.15 -3.67 10.97
CA GLN A 156 7.14 -3.09 12.31
C GLN A 156 7.22 -4.21 13.37
N PRO A 157 7.95 -4.00 14.46
CA PRO A 157 7.87 -4.92 15.60
C PRO A 157 6.50 -4.80 16.28
N ASP A 158 6.06 -5.84 16.97
CA ASP A 158 4.78 -5.83 17.71
C ASP A 158 4.69 -4.65 18.70
N SER A 159 5.81 -4.30 19.32
CA SER A 159 5.92 -3.15 20.24
C SER A 159 5.59 -1.81 19.61
N PHE A 160 5.65 -1.68 18.28
CA PHE A 160 5.28 -0.46 17.57
C PHE A 160 3.83 -0.09 17.84
N PHE A 161 2.92 -1.05 17.70
CA PHE A 161 1.49 -0.81 17.88
C PHE A 161 1.05 -0.78 19.34
N LEU A 162 1.91 -1.18 20.27
CA LEU A 162 1.68 -1.07 21.71
C LEU A 162 2.12 0.29 22.27
N ALA A 163 2.88 1.07 21.52
CA ALA A 163 3.35 2.38 21.94
C ALA A 163 2.24 3.43 21.88
N SER A 164 2.21 4.36 22.85
CA SER A 164 1.21 5.42 22.93
C SER A 164 1.23 6.40 21.75
N ASP A 165 2.37 6.50 21.06
CA ASP A 165 2.60 7.36 19.91
C ASP A 165 2.44 6.62 18.55
N CYS A 166 1.97 5.38 18.54
CA CYS A 166 1.91 4.53 17.34
C CYS A 166 1.08 5.18 16.22
N VAL A 167 0.01 5.89 16.54
CA VAL A 167 -0.85 6.59 15.57
C VAL A 167 -0.08 7.71 14.86
N ASP A 168 0.63 8.53 15.62
CA ASP A 168 1.40 9.65 15.07
C ASP A 168 2.58 9.15 14.22
N ARG A 169 3.27 8.11 14.69
CA ARG A 169 4.36 7.46 13.94
C ARG A 169 3.86 6.79 12.66
N THR A 170 2.70 6.13 12.69
CA THR A 170 2.07 5.55 11.50
C THR A 170 1.74 6.64 10.49
N ALA A 171 1.17 7.75 10.94
CA ALA A 171 0.85 8.87 10.07
C ALA A 171 2.10 9.50 9.44
N GLU A 172 3.20 9.62 10.19
CA GLU A 172 4.47 10.15 9.67
C GLU A 172 5.05 9.22 8.59
N ILE A 173 5.04 7.91 8.82
CA ILE A 173 5.47 6.92 7.82
C ILE A 173 4.61 7.03 6.55
N PHE A 174 3.30 7.10 6.67
CA PHE A 174 2.40 7.23 5.52
C PHE A 174 2.51 8.58 4.81
N LYS A 175 2.88 9.64 5.52
CA LYS A 175 3.16 10.93 4.90
C LYS A 175 4.34 10.86 3.94
N GLN A 176 5.39 10.08 4.26
CA GLN A 176 6.51 9.85 3.35
C GLN A 176 6.09 9.04 2.10
N MET A 177 5.06 8.19 2.22
CA MET A 177 4.52 7.43 1.09
C MET A 177 3.61 8.27 0.17
N LYS A 178 3.07 9.39 0.65
CA LYS A 178 2.07 10.19 -0.08
C LYS A 178 2.50 10.56 -1.52
N PRO A 179 3.73 11.03 -1.79
CA PRO A 179 4.15 11.33 -3.17
C PRO A 179 4.09 10.11 -4.11
N PHE A 180 4.41 8.92 -3.60
CA PHE A 180 4.28 7.67 -4.36
C PHE A 180 2.82 7.34 -4.65
N ALA A 181 1.95 7.50 -3.66
CA ALA A 181 0.51 7.31 -3.83
C ALA A 181 -0.07 8.29 -4.85
N ASP A 182 0.34 9.55 -4.81
CA ASP A 182 -0.10 10.59 -5.75
C ASP A 182 0.31 10.27 -7.18
N PHE A 183 1.56 9.87 -7.40
CA PHE A 183 2.05 9.47 -8.72
C PHE A 183 1.22 8.33 -9.32
N LEU A 184 0.93 7.30 -8.53
CA LEU A 184 0.11 6.16 -8.97
C LEU A 184 -1.34 6.57 -9.24
N ASN A 185 -1.94 7.32 -8.31
CA ASN A 185 -3.34 7.70 -8.39
C ASN A 185 -3.60 8.66 -9.56
N TYR A 186 -2.72 9.64 -9.78
CA TYR A 186 -2.79 10.53 -10.93
C TYR A 186 -2.73 9.74 -12.25
N THR A 187 -1.81 8.79 -12.35
CA THR A 187 -1.69 7.93 -13.54
C THR A 187 -2.94 7.08 -13.78
N ILE A 188 -3.55 6.55 -12.72
CA ILE A 188 -4.75 5.73 -12.83
C ILE A 188 -5.95 6.59 -13.23
N ASP A 189 -6.11 7.77 -12.63
CA ASP A 189 -7.17 8.73 -12.96
C ASP A 189 -7.09 9.20 -14.42
N ASP A 190 -5.88 9.45 -14.94
CA ASP A 190 -5.68 9.89 -16.33
C ASP A 190 -5.93 8.76 -17.35
N PHE A 191 -5.87 7.52 -16.89
CA PHE A 191 -6.10 6.34 -17.73
C PHE A 191 -7.57 5.89 -17.76
N GLU A 192 -8.37 6.14 -16.71
CA GLU A 192 -9.80 5.78 -16.63
C GLU A 192 -10.65 6.67 -17.55
#